data_0e3585afdafabd6fcd2f64424c5f960e
#
_entry.id   0e3585afdafabd6fcd2f64424c5f960e
#
_cell.length_a   1.000
_cell.length_b   1.000
_cell.length_c   1.000
_cell.angle_alpha   90.00
_cell.angle_beta   90.00
_cell.angle_gamma   90.00
#
_symmetry.space_group_name_H-M   'P 1'
#
loop_
_entity.id
_entity.type
_entity.pdbx_description
1 polymer ?
#
loop_
_entity_poly.entity_id
_entity_poly.type
_entity_poly.pdbx_seq_one_letter_code
_entity_poly.pdbx_strand_id
1 'polypeptide(L)'
;IRAATDPARTTIEFFIHGALCVAYSGQCFISHAHTGRSANRGDCNQACRLPYEVLDGQGRILAHEKHVLSMKDNNQSDNLRALIDAGVRSFKIEGRYKDLGYVKNITAHYRRLLDEIIEEREFTGAPLARSSSGRTTFTFTPDPDQNFNREFTDYFVNGRQDDIGAFDTPKTPGRAIGWVTQIGDKWFELETSDKATVLHNGDGLCYWDLHKELVGVHINRAESLNEKKGLWRVFPKDAMAGFKDLRRGLEINRNRDMDWVRSLDKKSSDRRIGLWAQLSETPEGLALTLTDEDGFTGSVAVALAHAPATDPARAEATLREQLGRFGTTIFAVHDIGMQLSQPWFVPASALNQLRRDALAQLEAARAAGFVRLPRAAPVQPPVPFPEDTLSYLANVFNHKAHDFYARHGVKVIDAAYESKEEEGEVSLMITKHCVRFSMSLCPKQAKGVIGVKGTIKAEPLQLINGKEKLTLRFDCKPCEMHVVGKMKKSVLNQHRREMQERPLQFYRTRPAP
;
A
#
# COMPACT_ATOMS: atom_id res chain seq x y z
N ILE A 1 6.43 -5.02 21.54
CA ILE A 1 5.15 -5.75 21.29
C ILE A 1 5.43 -7.24 21.24
N ARG A 2 6.37 -7.72 20.41
CA ARG A 2 6.65 -9.16 20.24
C ARG A 2 6.97 -9.86 21.57
N ALA A 3 7.80 -9.26 22.41
CA ALA A 3 8.15 -9.81 23.72
C ALA A 3 6.97 -9.87 24.72
N ALA A 4 5.90 -9.11 24.46
CA ALA A 4 4.70 -9.04 25.31
C ALA A 4 3.50 -9.81 24.73
N THR A 5 3.68 -10.54 23.62
CA THR A 5 2.61 -11.26 22.93
C THR A 5 2.99 -12.69 22.61
N ASP A 6 2.03 -13.60 22.69
CA ASP A 6 2.17 -14.99 22.26
C ASP A 6 2.07 -15.07 20.73
N PRO A 7 3.11 -15.56 20.02
CA PRO A 7 3.09 -15.69 18.55
C PRO A 7 2.04 -16.64 18.01
N ALA A 8 1.64 -17.64 18.80
CA ALA A 8 0.60 -18.58 18.38
C ALA A 8 -0.80 -17.95 18.37
N ARG A 9 -0.99 -16.85 19.10
CA ARG A 9 -2.28 -16.15 19.27
C ARG A 9 -2.33 -14.76 18.67
N THR A 10 -1.16 -14.14 18.42
CA THR A 10 -1.09 -12.74 18.00
C THR A 10 -0.16 -12.57 16.80
N THR A 11 -0.71 -12.16 15.67
CA THR A 11 0.04 -11.78 14.49
C THR A 11 0.32 -10.28 14.53
N ILE A 12 1.60 -9.90 14.38
CA ILE A 12 1.99 -8.50 14.24
C ILE A 12 1.89 -8.13 12.76
N GLU A 13 1.05 -7.15 12.47
CA GLU A 13 0.93 -6.53 11.15
C GLU A 13 1.67 -5.20 11.12
N PHE A 14 2.41 -4.95 10.03
CA PHE A 14 3.12 -3.70 9.82
C PHE A 14 2.76 -3.07 8.47
N PHE A 15 2.60 -1.75 8.44
CA PHE A 15 2.33 -0.99 7.22
C PHE A 15 3.63 -0.75 6.45
N ILE A 16 3.79 -1.44 5.30
CA ILE A 16 5.07 -1.49 4.57
C ILE A 16 5.12 -0.59 3.34
N HIS A 17 3.97 -0.21 2.73
CA HIS A 17 3.99 0.59 1.51
C HIS A 17 2.73 1.40 1.30
N GLY A 18 2.89 2.63 0.81
CA GLY A 18 1.82 3.50 0.35
C GLY A 18 1.68 4.82 1.11
N ALA A 19 0.59 5.54 0.87
CA ALA A 19 0.39 6.88 1.40
C ALA A 19 0.35 6.91 2.92
N LEU A 20 1.29 7.64 3.55
CA LEU A 20 1.28 7.89 4.98
C LEU A 20 0.20 8.90 5.36
N CYS A 21 -0.52 8.59 6.44
CA CYS A 21 -1.29 9.58 7.17
C CYS A 21 -0.36 10.36 8.10
N VAL A 22 -0.39 11.69 8.06
CA VAL A 22 0.42 12.53 8.96
C VAL A 22 -0.03 12.41 10.41
N ALA A 23 -1.33 12.18 10.64
CA ALA A 23 -1.91 12.09 11.97
C ALA A 23 -1.80 10.69 12.57
N TYR A 24 -1.87 10.59 13.88
CA TYR A 24 -2.18 9.33 14.54
C TYR A 24 -3.54 8.80 14.08
N SER A 25 -3.63 7.48 13.97
CA SER A 25 -4.88 6.81 13.63
C SER A 25 -5.99 7.18 14.62
N GLY A 26 -7.14 7.60 14.09
CA GLY A 26 -8.27 8.01 14.92
C GLY A 26 -8.17 9.41 15.53
N GLN A 27 -7.10 10.18 15.26
CA GLN A 27 -6.86 11.49 15.89
C GLN A 27 -6.66 12.62 14.87
N CYS A 28 -7.48 12.62 13.80
CA CYS A 28 -7.55 13.73 12.84
C CYS A 28 -9.00 14.17 12.66
N PHE A 29 -9.32 15.35 13.15
CA PHE A 29 -10.66 15.95 13.15
C PHE A 29 -10.77 17.14 12.19
N ILE A 30 -9.70 17.50 11.43
CA ILE A 30 -9.70 18.66 10.53
C ILE A 30 -10.80 18.54 9.48
N SER A 31 -10.99 17.35 8.89
CA SER A 31 -12.05 17.14 7.90
C SER A 31 -13.43 17.48 8.48
N HIS A 32 -13.71 17.05 9.70
CA HIS A 32 -14.97 17.34 10.38
C HIS A 32 -15.09 18.83 10.70
N ALA A 33 -14.08 19.39 11.32
CA ALA A 33 -14.08 20.81 11.70
C ALA A 33 -14.29 21.76 10.51
N HIS A 34 -13.81 21.41 9.33
CA HIS A 34 -13.84 22.27 8.15
C HIS A 34 -14.99 21.98 7.19
N THR A 35 -15.47 20.73 7.10
CA THR A 35 -16.40 20.29 6.05
C THR A 35 -17.54 19.39 6.55
N GLY A 36 -17.56 19.01 7.82
CA GLY A 36 -18.49 18.02 8.38
C GLY A 36 -18.16 16.56 8.02
N ARG A 37 -17.13 16.31 7.18
CA ARG A 37 -16.71 14.96 6.77
C ARG A 37 -15.84 14.33 7.85
N SER A 38 -15.89 13.00 8.00
CA SER A 38 -15.09 12.33 9.01
C SER A 38 -13.91 11.55 8.42
N ALA A 39 -12.69 12.07 8.62
CA ALA A 39 -11.47 11.35 8.25
C ALA A 39 -11.31 10.05 9.04
N ASN A 40 -11.73 10.04 10.31
CA ASN A 40 -11.66 8.86 11.20
C ASN A 40 -12.63 7.74 10.77
N ARG A 41 -13.59 8.05 9.90
CA ARG A 41 -14.60 7.12 9.34
C ARG A 41 -14.48 6.94 7.83
N GLY A 42 -13.34 7.34 7.27
CA GLY A 42 -13.00 7.06 5.88
C GLY A 42 -13.34 8.17 4.88
N ASP A 43 -13.84 9.32 5.32
CA ASP A 43 -14.21 10.46 4.46
C ASP A 43 -13.27 11.65 4.69
N CYS A 44 -11.98 11.47 4.35
CA CYS A 44 -10.95 12.47 4.53
C CYS A 44 -10.97 13.51 3.39
N ASN A 45 -10.92 14.82 3.73
CA ASN A 45 -10.78 15.91 2.76
C ASN A 45 -9.32 16.21 2.39
N GLN A 46 -8.35 15.49 2.95
CA GLN A 46 -6.93 15.65 2.70
C GLN A 46 -6.36 17.06 2.96
N ALA A 47 -6.84 17.75 3.99
CA ALA A 47 -6.34 19.09 4.36
C ALA A 47 -4.80 19.12 4.56
N CYS A 48 -4.19 18.01 4.97
CA CYS A 48 -2.74 17.89 5.09
C CYS A 48 -1.99 17.95 3.75
N ARG A 49 -2.68 17.91 2.61
CA ARG A 49 -2.08 18.01 1.26
C ARG A 49 -2.24 19.40 0.63
N LEU A 50 -2.88 20.33 1.34
CA LEU A 50 -3.01 21.72 0.89
C LEU A 50 -1.70 22.48 1.09
N PRO A 51 -1.45 23.53 0.28
CA PRO A 51 -0.35 24.46 0.52
C PRO A 51 -0.68 25.37 1.71
N TYR A 52 0.31 25.75 2.46
CA TYR A 52 0.21 26.66 3.59
C TYR A 52 1.31 27.72 3.57
N GLU A 53 0.98 28.92 3.98
CA GLU A 53 1.98 29.85 4.49
C GLU A 53 2.29 29.49 5.93
N VAL A 54 3.58 29.40 6.27
CA VAL A 54 4.03 29.14 7.63
C VAL A 54 4.55 30.45 8.22
N LEU A 55 3.92 30.91 9.29
CA LEU A 55 4.31 32.11 10.01
C LEU A 55 4.94 31.76 11.35
N ASP A 56 5.94 32.55 11.76
CA ASP A 56 6.50 32.46 13.10
C ASP A 56 5.64 33.21 14.15
N GLY A 57 6.05 33.17 15.42
CA GLY A 57 5.35 33.86 16.51
C GLY A 57 5.36 35.40 16.41
N GLN A 58 6.05 35.97 15.43
CA GLN A 58 6.07 37.42 15.12
C GLN A 58 5.34 37.75 13.82
N GLY A 59 4.74 36.76 13.14
CA GLY A 59 4.04 36.93 11.88
C GLY A 59 4.94 36.98 10.65
N ARG A 60 6.22 36.61 10.76
CA ARG A 60 7.14 36.53 9.61
C ARG A 60 6.92 35.23 8.85
N ILE A 61 6.93 35.31 7.52
CA ILE A 61 6.76 34.13 6.64
C ILE A 61 8.05 33.31 6.68
N LEU A 62 7.96 32.06 7.09
CA LEU A 62 9.03 31.08 7.08
C LEU A 62 8.98 30.16 5.85
N ALA A 63 7.77 29.89 5.34
CA ALA A 63 7.54 29.18 4.11
C ALA A 63 6.28 29.71 3.42
N HIS A 64 6.34 29.86 2.09
CA HIS A 64 5.26 30.36 1.26
C HIS A 64 4.74 29.23 0.38
N GLU A 65 3.42 28.98 0.44
CA GLU A 65 2.70 27.99 -0.35
C GLU A 65 3.33 26.58 -0.32
N LYS A 66 3.80 26.13 0.86
CA LYS A 66 4.41 24.81 1.01
C LYS A 66 3.46 23.79 1.66
N HIS A 67 3.56 22.55 1.21
CA HIS A 67 2.73 21.43 1.68
C HIS A 67 3.31 20.81 2.98
N VAL A 68 3.52 21.63 4.00
CA VAL A 68 4.30 21.29 5.22
C VAL A 68 3.70 20.17 6.07
N LEU A 69 2.45 19.79 5.85
CA LEU A 69 1.82 18.62 6.47
C LEU A 69 1.77 17.40 5.52
N SER A 70 2.26 17.54 4.28
CA SER A 70 2.26 16.46 3.32
C SER A 70 3.44 15.51 3.56
N MET A 71 3.14 14.22 3.74
CA MET A 71 4.16 13.18 3.94
C MET A 71 4.57 12.57 2.61
N LYS A 72 5.85 12.17 2.49
CA LYS A 72 6.32 11.20 1.51
C LYS A 72 5.57 9.87 1.68
N ASP A 73 5.57 9.03 0.67
CA ASP A 73 4.92 7.72 0.75
C ASP A 73 5.83 6.71 1.48
N ASN A 74 5.24 5.82 2.26
CA ASN A 74 5.97 4.78 2.98
C ASN A 74 6.54 3.75 2.01
N ASN A 75 7.80 3.37 2.21
CA ASN A 75 8.45 2.27 1.51
C ASN A 75 9.42 1.56 2.46
N GLN A 76 9.12 0.31 2.80
CA GLN A 76 9.90 -0.50 3.73
C GLN A 76 10.65 -1.63 3.02
N SER A 77 10.91 -1.51 1.72
CA SER A 77 11.60 -2.55 0.94
C SER A 77 12.93 -2.95 1.58
N ASP A 78 13.75 -1.96 1.95
CA ASP A 78 15.07 -2.18 2.54
C ASP A 78 15.00 -2.69 3.99
N ASN A 79 13.90 -2.40 4.68
CA ASN A 79 13.70 -2.80 6.08
C ASN A 79 12.96 -4.13 6.23
N LEU A 80 12.53 -4.78 5.13
CA LEU A 80 11.66 -5.95 5.20
C LEU A 80 12.27 -7.09 5.99
N ARG A 81 13.58 -7.37 5.84
CA ARG A 81 14.31 -8.38 6.61
C ARG A 81 14.30 -8.09 8.10
N ALA A 82 14.63 -6.86 8.48
CA ALA A 82 14.64 -6.43 9.88
C ALA A 82 13.25 -6.51 10.53
N LEU A 83 12.19 -6.17 9.78
CA LEU A 83 10.80 -6.31 10.24
C LEU A 83 10.43 -7.78 10.48
N ILE A 84 10.82 -8.69 9.57
CA ILE A 84 10.62 -10.14 9.73
C ILE A 84 11.36 -10.65 10.97
N ASP A 85 12.61 -10.23 11.18
CA ASP A 85 13.41 -10.62 12.33
C ASP A 85 12.84 -10.09 13.65
N ALA A 86 12.24 -8.89 13.62
CA ALA A 86 11.49 -8.33 14.75
C ALA A 86 10.15 -9.05 15.03
N GLY A 87 9.76 -10.03 14.20
CA GLY A 87 8.57 -10.86 14.39
C GLY A 87 7.32 -10.39 13.67
N VAL A 88 7.42 -9.45 12.72
CA VAL A 88 6.31 -9.10 11.82
C VAL A 88 6.01 -10.28 10.90
N ARG A 89 4.71 -10.60 10.74
CA ARG A 89 4.23 -11.73 9.91
C ARG A 89 3.07 -11.35 8.99
N SER A 90 2.55 -10.13 9.10
CA SER A 90 1.54 -9.56 8.21
C SER A 90 2.02 -8.21 7.67
N PHE A 91 1.91 -8.01 6.36
CA PHE A 91 2.49 -6.88 5.65
C PHE A 91 1.39 -6.11 4.92
N LYS A 92 1.04 -4.92 5.46
CA LYS A 92 -0.03 -4.12 4.90
C LYS A 92 0.48 -3.18 3.82
N ILE A 93 -0.15 -3.24 2.65
CA ILE A 93 0.03 -2.29 1.54
C ILE A 93 -1.21 -1.40 1.47
N GLU A 94 -1.05 -0.07 1.50
CA GLU A 94 -2.15 0.87 1.29
C GLU A 94 -2.34 1.12 -0.21
N GLY A 95 -3.58 1.01 -0.68
CA GLY A 95 -3.89 1.13 -2.10
C GLY A 95 -5.30 1.63 -2.39
N ARG A 96 -6.04 2.14 -1.38
CA ARG A 96 -7.46 2.47 -1.49
C ARG A 96 -7.83 3.39 -2.65
N TYR A 97 -7.00 4.38 -2.95
CA TYR A 97 -7.22 5.34 -4.04
C TYR A 97 -6.23 5.15 -5.20
N LYS A 98 -5.64 3.97 -5.31
CA LYS A 98 -4.67 3.64 -6.35
C LYS A 98 -5.35 2.82 -7.46
N ASP A 99 -4.76 2.87 -8.65
CA ASP A 99 -5.21 2.09 -9.80
C ASP A 99 -4.78 0.61 -9.74
N LEU A 100 -5.27 -0.18 -10.68
CA LEU A 100 -4.95 -1.60 -10.77
C LEU A 100 -3.46 -1.84 -11.06
N GLY A 101 -2.82 -0.97 -11.86
CA GLY A 101 -1.39 -1.04 -12.16
C GLY A 101 -0.55 -0.93 -10.89
N TYR A 102 -0.89 0.00 -10.00
CA TYR A 102 -0.24 0.12 -8.70
C TYR A 102 -0.41 -1.16 -7.86
N VAL A 103 -1.63 -1.70 -7.76
CA VAL A 103 -1.89 -2.92 -6.97
C VAL A 103 -1.06 -4.08 -7.50
N LYS A 104 -1.04 -4.30 -8.82
CA LYS A 104 -0.23 -5.35 -9.45
C LYS A 104 1.26 -5.18 -9.17
N ASN A 105 1.78 -3.98 -9.40
CA ASN A 105 3.20 -3.68 -9.28
C ASN A 105 3.70 -3.81 -7.83
N ILE A 106 3.07 -3.13 -6.90
CA ILE A 106 3.54 -3.11 -5.51
C ILE A 106 3.37 -4.48 -4.83
N THR A 107 2.28 -5.17 -5.13
CA THR A 107 2.10 -6.55 -4.63
C THR A 107 3.17 -7.49 -5.20
N ALA A 108 3.49 -7.38 -6.49
CA ALA A 108 4.54 -8.16 -7.13
C ALA A 108 5.92 -7.84 -6.54
N HIS A 109 6.21 -6.56 -6.30
CA HIS A 109 7.47 -6.12 -5.70
C HIS A 109 7.71 -6.78 -4.34
N TYR A 110 6.76 -6.65 -3.42
CA TYR A 110 6.90 -7.26 -2.09
C TYR A 110 6.80 -8.78 -2.12
N ARG A 111 6.04 -9.37 -3.08
CA ARG A 111 6.02 -10.83 -3.24
C ARG A 111 7.40 -11.37 -3.64
N ARG A 112 8.10 -10.71 -4.57
CA ARG A 112 9.47 -11.08 -4.94
C ARG A 112 10.42 -11.00 -3.76
N LEU A 113 10.44 -9.85 -3.06
CA LEU A 113 11.29 -9.66 -1.89
C LEU A 113 11.04 -10.71 -0.80
N LEU A 114 9.77 -11.04 -0.54
CA LEU A 114 9.43 -12.07 0.45
C LEU A 114 9.84 -13.47 -0.03
N ASP A 115 9.70 -13.78 -1.31
CA ASP A 115 10.13 -15.07 -1.85
C ASP A 115 11.65 -15.23 -1.75
N GLU A 116 12.42 -14.20 -2.09
CA GLU A 116 13.88 -14.16 -1.94
C GLU A 116 14.31 -14.37 -0.48
N ILE A 117 13.64 -13.70 0.46
CA ILE A 117 13.94 -13.85 1.90
C ILE A 117 13.59 -15.27 2.40
N ILE A 118 12.47 -15.84 1.97
CA ILE A 118 12.06 -17.19 2.37
C ILE A 118 13.05 -18.23 1.85
N GLU A 119 13.44 -18.14 0.59
CA GLU A 119 14.41 -19.05 -0.05
C GLU A 119 15.80 -18.96 0.61
N GLU A 120 16.27 -17.75 0.89
CA GLU A 120 17.53 -17.55 1.63
C GLU A 120 17.48 -18.15 3.04
N ARG A 121 16.35 -17.97 3.75
CA ARG A 121 16.17 -18.53 5.10
C ARG A 121 16.08 -20.05 5.10
N GLU A 122 15.48 -20.63 4.10
CA GLU A 122 15.48 -22.10 3.90
C GLU A 122 16.90 -22.61 3.73
N PHE A 123 17.70 -21.97 2.87
CA PHE A 123 19.09 -22.35 2.63
C PHE A 123 19.98 -22.17 3.86
N THR A 124 19.75 -21.15 4.68
CA THR A 124 20.55 -20.87 5.90
C THR A 124 20.10 -21.65 7.14
N GLY A 125 19.14 -22.58 7.01
CA GLY A 125 18.68 -23.43 8.12
C GLY A 125 17.76 -22.72 9.12
N ALA A 126 17.20 -21.55 8.77
CA ALA A 126 16.21 -20.80 9.55
C ALA A 126 14.90 -20.64 8.78
N PRO A 127 14.21 -21.74 8.43
CA PRO A 127 13.10 -21.72 7.49
C PRO A 127 11.93 -20.87 7.97
N LEU A 128 11.28 -20.21 7.01
CA LEU A 128 10.03 -19.50 7.19
C LEU A 128 8.94 -20.19 6.38
N ALA A 129 7.82 -20.49 7.03
CA ALA A 129 6.68 -21.06 6.32
C ALA A 129 5.98 -20.02 5.45
N ARG A 130 5.60 -20.40 4.23
CA ARG A 130 4.72 -19.60 3.37
C ARG A 130 3.32 -19.58 3.95
N SER A 131 2.68 -18.42 3.94
CA SER A 131 1.29 -18.28 4.41
C SER A 131 0.26 -18.78 3.37
N SER A 132 0.68 -19.01 2.15
CA SER A 132 -0.16 -19.50 1.05
C SER A 132 0.64 -20.35 0.08
N SER A 133 -0.01 -21.36 -0.47
CA SER A 133 0.56 -22.32 -1.43
C SER A 133 0.91 -21.66 -2.77
N GLY A 134 1.80 -22.30 -3.49
CA GLY A 134 2.15 -21.95 -4.85
C GLY A 134 3.25 -20.89 -4.96
N ARG A 135 3.69 -20.74 -6.20
CA ARG A 135 4.66 -19.73 -6.61
C ARG A 135 4.07 -18.79 -7.66
N THR A 136 4.48 -17.53 -7.61
CA THR A 136 4.01 -16.52 -8.57
C THR A 136 5.10 -16.25 -9.60
N THR A 137 4.74 -16.31 -10.87
CA THR A 137 5.57 -15.83 -11.99
C THR A 137 5.04 -14.48 -12.47
N PHE A 138 5.93 -13.62 -12.92
CA PHE A 138 5.62 -12.28 -13.42
C PHE A 138 6.12 -12.14 -14.86
N THR A 139 5.35 -11.43 -15.70
CA THR A 139 5.73 -11.08 -17.08
C THR A 139 6.37 -9.70 -17.18
N PHE A 140 6.59 -9.03 -16.05
CA PHE A 140 7.19 -7.71 -15.92
C PHE A 140 8.14 -7.67 -14.72
N THR A 141 9.00 -6.68 -14.68
CA THR A 141 9.86 -6.42 -13.51
C THR A 141 9.18 -5.39 -12.62
N PRO A 142 8.79 -5.75 -11.38
CA PRO A 142 8.18 -4.80 -10.47
C PRO A 142 9.14 -3.67 -10.09
N ASP A 143 8.65 -2.43 -10.17
CA ASP A 143 9.40 -1.23 -9.82
C ASP A 143 8.47 -0.20 -9.15
N PRO A 144 8.59 0.05 -7.84
CA PRO A 144 7.74 0.99 -7.11
C PRO A 144 7.76 2.42 -7.67
N ASP A 145 8.86 2.86 -8.29
CA ASP A 145 8.99 4.20 -8.85
C ASP A 145 8.13 4.45 -10.09
N GLN A 146 7.66 3.39 -10.75
CA GLN A 146 6.79 3.50 -11.92
C GLN A 146 5.35 3.88 -11.59
N ASN A 147 4.95 3.84 -10.33
CA ASN A 147 3.63 4.25 -9.90
C ASN A 147 3.66 5.62 -9.21
N PHE A 148 2.46 6.20 -9.08
CA PHE A 148 2.30 7.43 -8.31
C PHE A 148 2.88 7.28 -6.91
N ASN A 149 3.87 8.10 -6.58
CA ASN A 149 4.43 8.30 -5.25
C ASN A 149 4.81 9.78 -5.05
N ARG A 150 5.01 10.18 -3.80
CA ARG A 150 5.47 11.52 -3.38
C ARG A 150 6.89 11.46 -2.88
N GLU A 151 7.75 10.73 -3.60
CA GLU A 151 9.00 10.20 -3.08
C GLU A 151 8.76 9.22 -1.92
N PHE A 152 9.82 8.56 -1.45
CA PHE A 152 9.71 7.54 -0.44
C PHE A 152 10.41 7.92 0.86
N THR A 153 9.88 7.38 1.95
CA THR A 153 10.48 7.42 3.28
C THR A 153 10.24 6.09 4.00
N ASP A 154 11.16 5.68 4.85
CA ASP A 154 10.96 4.60 5.83
C ASP A 154 10.33 5.13 7.13
N TYR A 155 9.91 6.38 7.13
CA TYR A 155 9.34 7.11 8.26
C TYR A 155 10.31 7.14 9.45
N PHE A 156 10.04 6.38 10.52
CA PHE A 156 10.86 6.34 11.74
C PHE A 156 11.35 4.94 12.10
N VAL A 157 11.36 4.01 11.16
CA VAL A 157 11.82 2.63 11.41
C VAL A 157 13.28 2.60 11.84
N ASN A 158 14.13 3.41 11.18
CA ASN A 158 15.54 3.54 11.50
C ASN A 158 15.86 4.76 12.37
N GLY A 159 14.88 5.27 13.10
CA GLY A 159 15.01 6.44 13.95
C GLY A 159 14.36 7.68 13.39
N ARG A 160 14.40 8.78 14.14
CA ARG A 160 13.74 10.02 13.77
C ARG A 160 14.51 10.76 12.68
N GLN A 161 13.81 11.07 11.59
CA GLN A 161 14.35 11.80 10.43
C GLN A 161 13.58 13.10 10.25
N ASP A 162 14.21 14.10 9.64
CA ASP A 162 13.63 15.40 9.31
C ASP A 162 13.05 15.43 7.88
N ASP A 163 13.60 14.65 6.96
CA ASP A 163 13.18 14.56 5.56
C ASP A 163 12.09 13.49 5.31
N ILE A 164 11.00 13.58 6.05
CA ILE A 164 9.83 12.69 5.86
C ILE A 164 8.64 13.37 5.15
N GLY A 165 8.80 14.67 4.84
CA GLY A 165 7.75 15.50 4.24
C GLY A 165 7.94 15.70 2.74
N ALA A 166 6.84 15.72 1.99
CA ALA A 166 6.79 16.12 0.58
C ALA A 166 6.29 17.58 0.52
N PHE A 167 7.20 18.53 0.83
CA PHE A 167 6.81 19.93 1.06
C PHE A 167 6.62 20.73 -0.22
N ASP A 168 7.34 20.39 -1.29
CA ASP A 168 7.30 21.15 -2.53
C ASP A 168 6.10 20.77 -3.41
N THR A 169 5.64 19.52 -3.35
CA THR A 169 4.47 19.06 -4.10
C THR A 169 3.78 17.86 -3.48
N PRO A 170 2.43 17.76 -3.55
CA PRO A 170 1.71 16.53 -3.23
C PRO A 170 1.54 15.60 -4.43
N LYS A 171 2.13 15.97 -5.61
CA LYS A 171 2.09 15.21 -6.86
C LYS A 171 3.28 14.26 -6.93
N THR A 172 3.33 13.39 -7.94
CA THR A 172 4.49 12.55 -8.20
C THR A 172 5.53 13.29 -9.05
N PRO A 173 6.76 13.46 -8.55
CA PRO A 173 7.84 14.05 -9.33
C PRO A 173 8.43 13.08 -10.35
N GLY A 174 8.16 11.77 -10.23
CA GLY A 174 8.73 10.76 -11.13
C GLY A 174 10.24 10.59 -10.96
N ARG A 175 10.85 9.88 -11.90
CA ARG A 175 12.29 9.60 -11.96
C ARG A 175 12.97 10.51 -12.99
N ALA A 176 14.11 11.10 -12.65
CA ALA A 176 14.94 11.84 -13.59
C ALA A 176 15.37 10.94 -14.74
N ILE A 177 15.18 11.39 -15.98
CA ILE A 177 15.50 10.64 -17.19
C ILE A 177 16.50 11.34 -18.10
N GLY A 178 16.78 12.61 -17.91
CA GLY A 178 17.73 13.35 -18.74
C GLY A 178 17.56 14.86 -18.66
N TRP A 179 18.12 15.55 -19.65
CA TRP A 179 18.18 17.01 -19.68
C TRP A 179 17.76 17.59 -21.03
N VAL A 180 17.13 18.76 -20.98
CA VAL A 180 16.78 19.54 -22.17
C VAL A 180 18.06 20.01 -22.87
N THR A 181 18.20 19.69 -24.14
CA THR A 181 19.34 20.10 -24.97
C THR A 181 19.02 21.27 -25.89
N GLN A 182 17.80 21.34 -26.42
CA GLN A 182 17.35 22.38 -27.30
C GLN A 182 15.85 22.63 -27.15
N ILE A 183 15.38 23.85 -27.47
CA ILE A 183 13.97 24.24 -27.46
C ILE A 183 13.63 24.92 -28.76
N GLY A 184 12.51 24.51 -29.36
CA GLY A 184 11.89 25.11 -30.52
C GLY A 184 10.48 25.63 -30.22
N ASP A 185 9.82 26.17 -31.24
CA ASP A 185 8.49 26.78 -31.09
C ASP A 185 7.38 25.79 -30.67
N LYS A 186 7.52 24.52 -31.06
CA LYS A 186 6.51 23.47 -30.84
C LYS A 186 7.06 22.21 -30.23
N TRP A 187 8.34 22.20 -29.84
CA TRP A 187 9.04 21.02 -29.33
C TRP A 187 10.22 21.41 -28.44
N PHE A 188 10.72 20.43 -27.70
CA PHE A 188 12.03 20.49 -27.08
C PHE A 188 12.79 19.18 -27.33
N GLU A 189 14.10 19.23 -27.27
CA GLU A 189 14.95 18.04 -27.33
C GLU A 189 15.42 17.66 -25.93
N LEU A 190 15.41 16.36 -25.69
CA LEU A 190 15.80 15.72 -24.44
C LEU A 190 16.89 14.70 -24.72
N GLU A 191 18.02 14.81 -24.06
CA GLU A 191 19.03 13.75 -24.01
C GLU A 191 18.83 12.92 -22.74
N THR A 192 18.56 11.62 -22.91
CA THR A 192 18.35 10.70 -21.79
C THR A 192 19.67 10.28 -21.18
N SER A 193 19.72 10.19 -19.83
CA SER A 193 20.90 9.73 -19.09
C SER A 193 21.17 8.24 -19.34
N ASP A 194 20.11 7.43 -19.32
CA ASP A 194 20.16 6.04 -19.75
C ASP A 194 19.73 5.95 -21.23
N LYS A 195 20.63 5.48 -22.08
CA LYS A 195 20.42 5.36 -23.53
C LYS A 195 19.37 4.29 -23.90
N ALA A 196 19.07 3.38 -22.97
CA ALA A 196 17.98 2.41 -23.12
C ALA A 196 16.58 3.02 -22.90
N THR A 197 16.50 4.26 -22.40
CA THR A 197 15.22 4.93 -22.17
C THR A 197 14.55 5.26 -23.49
N VAL A 198 13.36 4.69 -23.71
CA VAL A 198 12.50 4.97 -24.85
C VAL A 198 11.34 5.86 -24.40
N LEU A 199 11.05 6.91 -25.16
CA LEU A 199 9.89 7.77 -24.94
C LEU A 199 8.73 7.36 -25.86
N HIS A 200 7.54 7.34 -25.30
CA HIS A 200 6.31 6.94 -26.01
C HIS A 200 5.30 8.09 -26.04
N ASN A 201 4.46 8.07 -27.08
CA ASN A 201 3.31 8.97 -27.13
C ASN A 201 2.38 8.69 -25.95
N GLY A 202 2.03 9.75 -25.23
CA GLY A 202 1.21 9.68 -24.02
C GLY A 202 2.00 9.57 -22.72
N ASP A 203 3.34 9.47 -22.76
CA ASP A 203 4.17 9.55 -21.55
C ASP A 203 3.93 10.88 -20.85
N GLY A 204 4.02 10.84 -19.51
CA GLY A 204 4.02 12.01 -18.66
C GLY A 204 5.43 12.38 -18.25
N LEU A 205 5.82 13.59 -18.57
CA LEU A 205 7.06 14.19 -18.10
C LEU A 205 6.75 15.30 -17.11
N CYS A 206 7.74 15.70 -16.33
CA CYS A 206 7.66 16.89 -15.49
C CYS A 206 9.06 17.46 -15.19
N TYR A 207 9.08 18.69 -14.73
CA TYR A 207 10.29 19.38 -14.28
C TYR A 207 9.96 20.36 -13.17
N TRP A 208 10.96 20.79 -12.44
CA TRP A 208 10.85 21.83 -11.42
C TRP A 208 11.16 23.21 -12.01
N ASP A 209 10.23 24.14 -11.87
CA ASP A 209 10.46 25.55 -12.24
C ASP A 209 11.39 26.27 -11.25
N LEU A 210 11.64 27.56 -11.45
CA LEU A 210 12.49 28.38 -10.56
C LEU A 210 11.89 28.58 -9.16
N HIS A 211 10.58 28.42 -9.01
CA HIS A 211 9.89 28.50 -7.72
C HIS A 211 9.77 27.14 -7.02
N LYS A 212 10.39 26.09 -7.60
CA LYS A 212 10.24 24.69 -7.15
C LYS A 212 8.77 24.19 -7.23
N GLU A 213 8.03 24.66 -8.20
CA GLU A 213 6.74 24.08 -8.54
C GLU A 213 6.90 23.00 -9.60
N LEU A 214 6.16 21.90 -9.45
CA LEU A 214 6.22 20.78 -10.40
C LEU A 214 5.32 21.06 -11.61
N VAL A 215 5.95 21.28 -12.76
CA VAL A 215 5.31 21.53 -14.05
C VAL A 215 5.19 20.22 -14.82
N GLY A 216 3.97 19.81 -15.17
CA GLY A 216 3.71 18.60 -15.96
C GLY A 216 3.75 18.86 -17.46
N VAL A 217 4.28 17.90 -18.23
CA VAL A 217 4.34 17.91 -19.69
C VAL A 217 3.79 16.58 -20.22
N HIS A 218 2.66 16.63 -20.93
CA HIS A 218 2.12 15.46 -21.62
C HIS A 218 2.71 15.34 -23.02
N ILE A 219 3.32 14.20 -23.33
CA ILE A 219 3.84 13.92 -24.66
C ILE A 219 2.69 13.62 -25.62
N ASN A 220 2.52 14.44 -26.64
CA ASN A 220 1.67 14.11 -27.78
C ASN A 220 2.42 13.19 -28.75
N ARG A 221 3.67 13.54 -29.08
CA ARG A 221 4.54 12.77 -29.98
C ARG A 221 6.00 12.86 -29.51
N ALA A 222 6.68 11.71 -29.52
CA ALA A 222 8.12 11.62 -29.31
C ALA A 222 8.79 11.02 -30.54
N GLU A 223 9.90 11.59 -30.96
CA GLU A 223 10.69 11.13 -32.09
C GLU A 223 12.12 10.90 -31.67
N SER A 224 12.66 9.72 -31.95
CA SER A 224 14.07 9.45 -31.73
C SER A 224 14.90 10.17 -32.83
N LEU A 225 15.78 11.03 -32.40
CA LEU A 225 16.72 11.70 -33.32
C LEU A 225 18.04 10.93 -33.41
N ASN A 226 18.45 10.28 -32.30
CA ASN A 226 19.65 9.46 -32.26
C ASN A 226 19.58 8.48 -31.08
N GLU A 227 19.23 7.25 -31.37
CA GLU A 227 19.09 6.20 -30.35
C GLU A 227 20.39 5.94 -29.59
N LYS A 228 21.54 5.92 -30.27
CA LYS A 228 22.83 5.67 -29.61
C LYS A 228 23.22 6.76 -28.61
N LYS A 229 22.71 7.98 -28.79
CA LYS A 229 22.93 9.10 -27.88
C LYS A 229 21.78 9.30 -26.92
N GLY A 230 20.66 8.58 -27.08
CA GLY A 230 19.44 8.79 -26.31
C GLY A 230 18.81 10.17 -26.55
N LEU A 231 18.93 10.69 -27.77
CA LEU A 231 18.43 12.01 -28.13
C LEU A 231 17.03 11.92 -28.73
N TRP A 232 16.10 12.58 -28.10
CA TRP A 232 14.67 12.57 -28.43
C TRP A 232 14.17 13.98 -28.71
N ARG A 233 13.25 14.13 -29.67
CA ARG A 233 12.45 15.34 -29.86
C ARG A 233 11.05 15.10 -29.36
N VAL A 234 10.62 15.91 -28.39
CA VAL A 234 9.35 15.81 -27.70
C VAL A 234 8.44 16.94 -28.18
N PHE A 235 7.25 16.58 -28.64
CA PHE A 235 6.17 17.50 -28.99
C PHE A 235 5.11 17.40 -27.91
N PRO A 236 5.02 18.39 -27.01
CA PRO A 236 4.00 18.40 -25.97
C PRO A 236 2.58 18.52 -26.54
N LYS A 237 1.58 18.09 -25.75
CA LYS A 237 0.18 18.31 -26.07
C LYS A 237 -0.20 19.80 -25.95
N ASP A 238 0.36 20.48 -24.96
CA ASP A 238 0.12 21.89 -24.69
C ASP A 238 1.13 22.79 -25.42
N ALA A 239 0.78 24.05 -25.61
CA ALA A 239 1.65 25.00 -26.30
C ALA A 239 2.92 25.30 -25.48
N MET A 240 4.08 25.36 -26.17
CA MET A 240 5.38 25.61 -25.55
C MET A 240 5.43 26.89 -24.69
N ALA A 241 4.70 27.92 -25.07
CA ALA A 241 4.60 29.17 -24.31
C ALA A 241 3.99 29.01 -22.90
N GLY A 242 3.29 27.90 -22.62
CA GLY A 242 2.74 27.56 -21.31
C GLY A 242 3.75 26.95 -20.34
N PHE A 243 4.91 26.49 -20.83
CA PHE A 243 5.93 25.85 -20.00
C PHE A 243 6.91 26.88 -19.46
N LYS A 244 6.55 27.45 -18.31
CA LYS A 244 7.40 28.44 -17.61
C LYS A 244 8.76 27.82 -17.27
N ASP A 245 9.81 28.63 -17.40
CA ASP A 245 11.17 28.28 -17.01
C ASP A 245 11.78 27.05 -17.71
N LEU A 246 11.11 26.46 -18.70
CA LEU A 246 11.71 25.41 -19.51
C LEU A 246 12.92 25.99 -20.26
N ARG A 247 14.11 25.44 -20.02
CA ARG A 247 15.38 25.94 -20.57
C ARG A 247 16.36 24.82 -20.84
N ARG A 248 17.36 25.09 -21.65
CA ARG A 248 18.47 24.18 -21.88
C ARG A 248 19.18 23.84 -20.55
N GLY A 249 19.53 22.57 -20.38
CA GLY A 249 20.16 22.04 -19.18
C GLY A 249 19.19 21.77 -18.02
N LEU A 250 17.88 21.99 -18.21
CA LEU A 250 16.89 21.65 -17.20
C LEU A 250 16.68 20.13 -17.16
N GLU A 251 16.69 19.57 -15.96
CA GLU A 251 16.41 18.17 -15.70
C GLU A 251 14.93 17.85 -15.97
N ILE A 252 14.69 16.75 -16.67
CA ILE A 252 13.35 16.22 -16.96
C ILE A 252 13.17 14.90 -16.27
N ASN A 253 12.05 14.80 -15.56
CA ASN A 253 11.60 13.57 -14.91
C ASN A 253 10.47 12.93 -15.74
N ARG A 254 10.35 11.59 -15.70
CA ARG A 254 9.20 10.84 -16.22
C ARG A 254 8.38 10.32 -15.06
N ASN A 255 7.14 10.78 -14.95
CA ASN A 255 6.19 10.36 -13.92
C ASN A 255 5.11 9.41 -14.44
N ARG A 256 5.08 9.12 -15.75
CA ARG A 256 4.21 8.14 -16.37
C ARG A 256 4.88 7.55 -17.61
N ASP A 257 5.08 6.24 -17.61
CA ASP A 257 5.58 5.45 -18.73
C ASP A 257 4.41 4.67 -19.33
N MET A 258 4.03 4.99 -20.58
CA MET A 258 2.85 4.39 -21.21
C MET A 258 3.09 2.95 -21.66
N ASP A 259 4.32 2.57 -21.98
CA ASP A 259 4.61 1.18 -22.33
C ASP A 259 4.52 0.29 -21.10
N TRP A 260 5.08 0.75 -20.00
CA TRP A 260 4.97 0.05 -18.72
C TRP A 260 3.52 -0.06 -18.25
N VAL A 261 2.70 1.01 -18.36
CA VAL A 261 1.27 0.99 -18.06
C VAL A 261 0.56 -0.08 -18.89
N ARG A 262 0.78 -0.09 -20.21
CA ARG A 262 0.17 -1.09 -21.12
C ARG A 262 0.60 -2.51 -20.81
N SER A 263 1.82 -2.72 -20.34
CA SER A 263 2.29 -4.05 -19.93
C SER A 263 1.48 -4.64 -18.79
N LEU A 264 0.97 -3.79 -17.89
CA LEU A 264 0.14 -4.17 -16.75
C LEU A 264 -1.35 -4.31 -17.06
N ASP A 265 -1.84 -3.77 -18.19
CA ASP A 265 -3.25 -3.93 -18.60
C ASP A 265 -3.59 -5.41 -18.93
N LYS A 266 -2.59 -6.18 -19.33
CA LYS A 266 -2.69 -7.61 -19.62
C LYS A 266 -2.57 -8.45 -18.35
N LYS A 267 -2.75 -9.78 -18.48
CA LYS A 267 -2.38 -10.73 -17.43
C LYS A 267 -0.87 -10.64 -17.20
N SER A 268 -0.48 -10.07 -16.08
CA SER A 268 0.92 -9.75 -15.75
C SER A 268 1.53 -10.67 -14.70
N SER A 269 0.72 -11.53 -14.07
CA SER A 269 1.18 -12.50 -13.09
C SER A 269 0.33 -13.78 -13.17
N ASP A 270 0.95 -14.88 -12.81
CA ASP A 270 0.29 -16.17 -12.67
C ASP A 270 0.78 -16.88 -11.41
N ARG A 271 -0.14 -17.32 -10.54
CA ARG A 271 0.19 -18.06 -9.33
C ARG A 271 -0.30 -19.49 -9.49
N ARG A 272 0.60 -20.44 -9.35
CA ARG A 272 0.32 -21.87 -9.49
C ARG A 272 0.82 -22.64 -8.28
N ILE A 273 0.02 -23.63 -7.90
CA ILE A 273 0.38 -24.61 -6.87
C ILE A 273 1.02 -25.79 -7.58
N GLY A 274 2.20 -26.20 -7.15
CA GLY A 274 2.89 -27.35 -7.70
C GLY A 274 2.15 -28.65 -7.39
N LEU A 275 2.07 -29.54 -8.37
CA LEU A 275 1.54 -30.88 -8.16
C LEU A 275 2.32 -31.95 -8.91
N TRP A 276 2.26 -33.17 -8.40
CA TRP A 276 2.76 -34.39 -8.99
C TRP A 276 1.57 -35.27 -9.34
N ALA A 277 1.59 -35.85 -10.52
CA ALA A 277 0.57 -36.77 -11.00
C ALA A 277 1.16 -38.18 -11.09
N GLN A 278 0.48 -39.17 -10.55
CA GLN A 278 0.82 -40.56 -10.64
C GLN A 278 -0.29 -41.35 -11.31
N LEU A 279 -0.06 -41.84 -12.53
CA LEU A 279 -0.95 -42.77 -13.21
C LEU A 279 -0.51 -44.21 -12.90
N SER A 280 -1.44 -44.99 -12.39
CA SER A 280 -1.21 -46.39 -12.02
C SER A 280 -2.19 -47.31 -12.71
N GLU A 281 -1.73 -48.51 -13.04
CA GLU A 281 -2.59 -49.59 -13.50
C GLU A 281 -3.36 -50.21 -12.33
N THR A 282 -4.62 -50.55 -12.54
CA THR A 282 -5.45 -51.29 -11.59
C THR A 282 -6.00 -52.55 -12.26
N PRO A 283 -6.44 -53.56 -11.52
CA PRO A 283 -7.00 -54.78 -12.13
C PRO A 283 -8.16 -54.53 -13.11
N GLU A 284 -8.91 -53.43 -12.88
CA GLU A 284 -10.11 -53.07 -13.67
C GLU A 284 -9.87 -51.92 -14.62
N GLY A 285 -8.68 -51.26 -14.60
CA GLY A 285 -8.42 -50.13 -15.46
C GLY A 285 -7.26 -49.26 -14.99
N LEU A 286 -7.48 -47.98 -14.80
CA LEU A 286 -6.44 -47.00 -14.41
C LEU A 286 -6.86 -46.15 -13.21
N ALA A 287 -5.89 -45.79 -12.39
CA ALA A 287 -6.08 -44.79 -11.32
C ALA A 287 -5.12 -43.62 -11.51
N LEU A 288 -5.61 -42.41 -11.25
CA LEU A 288 -4.81 -41.20 -11.21
C LEU A 288 -4.83 -40.63 -9.81
N THR A 289 -3.64 -40.46 -9.23
CA THR A 289 -3.44 -39.76 -7.96
C THR A 289 -2.70 -38.45 -8.23
N LEU A 290 -3.26 -37.34 -7.76
CA LEU A 290 -2.65 -36.02 -7.78
C LEU A 290 -2.25 -35.68 -6.35
N THR A 291 -0.99 -35.27 -6.15
CA THR A 291 -0.48 -34.80 -4.86
C THR A 291 0.11 -33.41 -5.04
N ASP A 292 -0.32 -32.44 -4.24
CA ASP A 292 0.21 -31.09 -4.33
C ASP A 292 1.41 -30.86 -3.39
N GLU A 293 2.00 -29.66 -3.50
CA GLU A 293 3.19 -29.26 -2.71
C GLU A 293 2.95 -29.17 -1.20
N ASP A 294 1.68 -29.14 -0.75
CA ASP A 294 1.31 -29.13 0.67
C ASP A 294 0.94 -30.55 1.17
N GLY A 295 1.00 -31.57 0.32
CA GLY A 295 0.72 -32.96 0.65
C GLY A 295 -0.75 -33.35 0.59
N PHE A 296 -1.65 -32.49 0.06
CA PHE A 296 -3.03 -32.88 -0.20
C PHE A 296 -3.10 -33.79 -1.42
N THR A 297 -3.99 -34.78 -1.37
CA THR A 297 -4.16 -35.77 -2.44
C THR A 297 -5.59 -35.85 -2.94
N GLY A 298 -5.73 -36.09 -4.24
CA GLY A 298 -6.99 -36.50 -4.87
C GLY A 298 -6.75 -37.72 -5.76
N SER A 299 -7.49 -38.78 -5.57
CA SER A 299 -7.28 -40.04 -6.30
C SER A 299 -8.58 -40.59 -6.83
N VAL A 300 -8.61 -40.93 -8.11
CA VAL A 300 -9.78 -41.51 -8.80
C VAL A 300 -9.34 -42.69 -9.66
N ALA A 301 -10.11 -43.75 -9.64
CA ALA A 301 -9.96 -44.90 -10.53
C ALA A 301 -11.09 -44.93 -11.56
N VAL A 302 -10.77 -45.39 -12.75
CA VAL A 302 -11.73 -45.61 -13.84
C VAL A 302 -11.59 -47.04 -14.38
N ALA A 303 -12.70 -47.71 -14.54
CA ALA A 303 -12.72 -49.00 -15.23
C ALA A 303 -12.51 -48.78 -16.74
N LEU A 304 -11.45 -49.42 -17.27
CA LEU A 304 -11.06 -49.30 -18.68
C LEU A 304 -10.40 -50.61 -19.13
N ALA A 305 -10.80 -51.11 -20.27
CA ALA A 305 -10.16 -52.26 -20.85
C ALA A 305 -8.69 -51.96 -21.19
N HIS A 306 -7.78 -52.83 -20.78
CA HIS A 306 -6.34 -52.74 -21.08
C HIS A 306 -6.08 -53.12 -22.56
N ALA A 307 -6.29 -52.16 -23.47
CA ALA A 307 -5.96 -52.34 -24.89
C ALA A 307 -4.52 -51.98 -25.18
N PRO A 308 -3.67 -52.90 -25.69
CA PRO A 308 -2.30 -52.58 -26.03
C PRO A 308 -2.21 -51.46 -27.06
N ALA A 309 -1.29 -50.51 -26.86
CA ALA A 309 -1.08 -49.46 -27.83
C ALA A 309 -0.34 -50.01 -29.09
N THR A 310 -0.83 -49.61 -30.27
CA THR A 310 -0.17 -49.93 -31.55
C THR A 310 1.20 -49.28 -31.67
N ASP A 311 1.36 -48.09 -31.12
CA ASP A 311 2.60 -47.35 -31.02
C ASP A 311 2.85 -46.97 -29.55
N PRO A 312 3.70 -47.73 -28.81
CA PRO A 312 3.92 -47.51 -27.39
C PRO A 312 4.51 -46.12 -27.06
N ALA A 313 5.45 -45.62 -27.86
CA ALA A 313 6.09 -44.33 -27.62
C ALA A 313 5.11 -43.18 -27.79
N ARG A 314 4.27 -43.23 -28.82
CA ARG A 314 3.23 -42.24 -29.07
C ARG A 314 2.13 -42.28 -28.00
N ALA A 315 1.78 -43.48 -27.53
CA ALA A 315 0.80 -43.63 -26.45
C ALA A 315 1.31 -42.99 -25.16
N GLU A 316 2.53 -43.26 -24.75
CA GLU A 316 3.15 -42.64 -23.57
C GLU A 316 3.22 -41.13 -23.70
N ALA A 317 3.66 -40.61 -24.84
CA ALA A 317 3.69 -39.16 -25.09
C ALA A 317 2.30 -38.51 -24.97
N THR A 318 1.26 -39.21 -25.50
CA THR A 318 -0.12 -38.75 -25.40
C THR A 318 -0.64 -38.76 -23.96
N LEU A 319 -0.33 -39.79 -23.18
CA LEU A 319 -0.68 -39.87 -21.76
C LEU A 319 -0.08 -38.68 -20.99
N ARG A 320 1.21 -38.43 -21.15
CA ARG A 320 1.91 -37.30 -20.51
C ARG A 320 1.33 -35.95 -20.92
N GLU A 321 1.08 -35.75 -22.21
CA GLU A 321 0.50 -34.52 -22.73
C GLU A 321 -0.89 -34.25 -22.15
N GLN A 322 -1.79 -35.24 -22.20
CA GLN A 322 -3.18 -35.06 -21.72
C GLN A 322 -3.26 -34.91 -20.20
N LEU A 323 -2.45 -35.66 -19.45
CA LEU A 323 -2.37 -35.54 -18.00
C LEU A 323 -1.70 -34.25 -17.54
N GLY A 324 -0.84 -33.63 -18.36
CA GLY A 324 -0.17 -32.35 -18.07
C GLY A 324 -1.03 -31.10 -18.30
N ARG A 325 -2.23 -31.22 -18.82
CA ARG A 325 -3.08 -30.06 -19.21
C ARG A 325 -3.82 -29.44 -18.04
N PHE A 326 -3.12 -28.69 -17.19
CA PHE A 326 -3.70 -27.95 -16.03
C PHE A 326 -3.90 -26.45 -16.29
N GLY A 327 -3.78 -25.96 -17.53
CA GLY A 327 -3.67 -24.55 -17.87
C GLY A 327 -4.80 -23.62 -17.39
N THR A 328 -6.02 -24.13 -17.19
CA THR A 328 -7.18 -23.37 -16.70
C THR A 328 -7.39 -23.45 -15.18
N THR A 329 -6.53 -24.19 -14.47
CA THR A 329 -6.61 -24.43 -13.03
C THR A 329 -5.60 -23.58 -12.26
N ILE A 330 -5.62 -23.66 -10.93
CA ILE A 330 -4.61 -23.03 -10.06
C ILE A 330 -3.36 -23.89 -9.91
N PHE A 331 -3.27 -25.04 -10.57
CA PHE A 331 -2.17 -25.99 -10.42
C PHE A 331 -1.24 -25.97 -11.63
N ALA A 332 0.01 -26.32 -11.37
CA ALA A 332 1.04 -26.61 -12.38
C ALA A 332 1.68 -27.96 -12.08
N VAL A 333 1.65 -28.87 -13.05
CA VAL A 333 2.29 -30.19 -12.89
C VAL A 333 3.81 -30.03 -12.93
N HIS A 334 4.51 -30.62 -11.95
CA HIS A 334 5.94 -30.70 -11.91
C HIS A 334 6.44 -31.98 -12.56
N ASP A 335 5.79 -33.10 -12.28
CA ASP A 335 6.16 -34.39 -12.84
C ASP A 335 4.94 -35.30 -12.98
N ILE A 336 5.03 -36.23 -13.93
CA ILE A 336 4.01 -37.25 -14.19
C ILE A 336 4.70 -38.62 -14.14
N GLY A 337 4.50 -39.33 -13.02
CA GLY A 337 4.89 -40.71 -12.85
C GLY A 337 3.89 -41.68 -13.54
N MET A 338 4.38 -42.76 -14.13
CA MET A 338 3.54 -43.80 -14.70
C MET A 338 4.00 -45.16 -14.18
N GLN A 339 3.05 -45.88 -13.57
CA GLN A 339 3.22 -47.26 -13.09
C GLN A 339 2.29 -48.17 -13.90
N LEU A 340 2.69 -48.42 -15.12
CA LEU A 340 1.97 -49.26 -16.07
C LEU A 340 2.85 -50.45 -16.44
N SER A 341 2.26 -51.63 -16.60
CA SER A 341 2.96 -52.82 -17.06
C SER A 341 3.43 -52.69 -18.51
N GLN A 342 2.69 -51.93 -19.31
CA GLN A 342 3.04 -51.48 -20.65
C GLN A 342 2.23 -50.26 -21.03
N PRO A 343 2.60 -49.50 -22.08
CA PRO A 343 1.78 -48.39 -22.56
C PRO A 343 0.46 -48.88 -23.13
N TRP A 344 -0.66 -48.49 -22.49
CA TRP A 344 -2.02 -48.80 -22.93
C TRP A 344 -2.56 -47.72 -23.85
N PHE A 345 -3.45 -48.13 -24.78
CA PHE A 345 -4.27 -47.20 -25.51
C PHE A 345 -5.36 -46.67 -24.58
N VAL A 346 -5.37 -45.37 -24.32
CA VAL A 346 -6.40 -44.72 -23.49
C VAL A 346 -7.02 -43.58 -24.29
N PRO A 347 -8.36 -43.58 -24.47
CA PRO A 347 -9.04 -42.48 -25.13
C PRO A 347 -8.78 -41.14 -24.40
N ALA A 348 -8.51 -40.07 -25.15
CA ALA A 348 -8.23 -38.72 -24.57
C ALA A 348 -9.42 -38.21 -23.72
N SER A 349 -10.65 -38.58 -24.05
CA SER A 349 -11.86 -38.27 -23.25
C SER A 349 -11.80 -38.89 -21.86
N ALA A 350 -11.37 -40.13 -21.74
CA ALA A 350 -11.23 -40.86 -20.47
C ALA A 350 -10.13 -40.22 -19.61
N LEU A 351 -8.95 -39.90 -20.19
CA LEU A 351 -7.87 -39.19 -19.50
C LEU A 351 -8.29 -37.81 -18.99
N ASN A 352 -9.01 -37.07 -19.83
CA ASN A 352 -9.50 -35.75 -19.46
C ASN A 352 -10.54 -35.82 -18.33
N GLN A 353 -11.41 -36.84 -18.33
CA GLN A 353 -12.37 -37.05 -17.25
C GLN A 353 -11.64 -37.44 -15.96
N LEU A 354 -10.74 -38.43 -16.03
CA LEU A 354 -9.95 -38.93 -14.90
C LEU A 354 -9.20 -37.77 -14.24
N ARG A 355 -8.56 -36.90 -15.04
CA ARG A 355 -7.86 -35.72 -14.54
C ARG A 355 -8.81 -34.73 -13.85
N ARG A 356 -9.97 -34.44 -14.43
CA ARG A 356 -10.97 -33.52 -13.82
C ARG A 356 -11.48 -34.04 -12.49
N ASP A 357 -11.78 -35.35 -12.43
CA ASP A 357 -12.33 -35.95 -11.22
C ASP A 357 -11.29 -36.02 -10.09
N ALA A 358 -10.03 -36.39 -10.42
CA ALA A 358 -8.93 -36.37 -9.46
C ALA A 358 -8.64 -34.95 -8.96
N LEU A 359 -8.72 -33.95 -9.85
CA LEU A 359 -8.55 -32.56 -9.48
C LEU A 359 -9.66 -32.07 -8.55
N ALA A 360 -10.92 -32.41 -8.83
CA ALA A 360 -12.04 -32.06 -7.96
C ALA A 360 -11.89 -32.66 -6.55
N GLN A 361 -11.37 -33.89 -6.45
CA GLN A 361 -11.06 -34.51 -5.15
C GLN A 361 -9.89 -33.82 -4.44
N LEU A 362 -8.84 -33.43 -5.16
CA LEU A 362 -7.73 -32.67 -4.59
C LEU A 362 -8.20 -31.32 -4.05
N GLU A 363 -9.03 -30.59 -4.80
CA GLU A 363 -9.62 -29.32 -4.35
C GLU A 363 -10.52 -29.50 -3.12
N ALA A 364 -11.31 -30.56 -3.07
CA ALA A 364 -12.12 -30.91 -1.91
C ALA A 364 -11.26 -31.24 -0.68
N ALA A 365 -10.18 -32.00 -0.86
CA ALA A 365 -9.24 -32.34 0.20
C ALA A 365 -8.55 -31.08 0.77
N ARG A 366 -8.12 -30.16 -0.09
CA ARG A 366 -7.59 -28.85 0.32
C ARG A 366 -8.60 -28.04 1.11
N ALA A 367 -9.84 -27.97 0.65
CA ALA A 367 -10.91 -27.24 1.33
C ALA A 367 -11.22 -27.84 2.71
N ALA A 368 -11.25 -29.16 2.83
CA ALA A 368 -11.48 -29.88 4.08
C ALA A 368 -10.29 -29.73 5.07
N GLY A 369 -9.07 -29.66 4.55
CA GLY A 369 -7.85 -29.47 5.34
C GLY A 369 -7.68 -28.04 5.88
N PHE A 370 -8.48 -27.07 5.42
CA PHE A 370 -8.40 -25.70 5.90
C PHE A 370 -9.07 -25.56 7.27
N VAL A 371 -8.25 -25.53 8.31
CA VAL A 371 -8.71 -25.38 9.70
C VAL A 371 -8.74 -23.89 10.07
N ARG A 372 -9.95 -23.38 10.39
CA ARG A 372 -10.10 -22.06 11.01
C ARG A 372 -9.79 -22.16 12.50
N LEU A 373 -8.93 -21.27 12.98
CA LEU A 373 -8.71 -21.14 14.41
C LEU A 373 -10.04 -20.77 15.10
N PRO A 374 -10.41 -21.42 16.21
CA PRO A 374 -11.59 -21.07 16.97
C PRO A 374 -11.45 -19.65 17.55
N ARG A 375 -12.57 -18.94 17.65
CA ARG A 375 -12.57 -17.65 18.35
C ARG A 375 -12.13 -17.86 19.79
N ALA A 376 -11.16 -17.09 20.26
CA ALA A 376 -10.75 -17.10 21.65
C ALA A 376 -11.92 -16.71 22.57
N ALA A 377 -12.08 -17.42 23.67
CA ALA A 377 -13.05 -17.04 24.71
C ALA A 377 -12.70 -15.66 25.27
N PRO A 378 -13.70 -14.81 25.60
CA PRO A 378 -13.45 -13.56 26.31
C PRO A 378 -12.73 -13.80 27.62
N VAL A 379 -11.75 -12.96 27.93
CA VAL A 379 -11.07 -12.99 29.25
C VAL A 379 -12.03 -12.49 30.32
N GLN A 380 -12.16 -13.24 31.42
CA GLN A 380 -12.99 -12.88 32.56
C GLN A 380 -12.17 -12.89 33.84
N PRO A 381 -12.21 -11.82 34.65
CA PRO A 381 -12.87 -10.53 34.39
C PRO A 381 -12.21 -9.80 33.23
N PRO A 382 -12.89 -8.82 32.61
CA PRO A 382 -12.28 -8.00 31.53
C PRO A 382 -11.00 -7.34 32.02
N VAL A 383 -9.97 -7.35 31.15
CA VAL A 383 -8.69 -6.69 31.48
C VAL A 383 -8.92 -5.19 31.64
N PRO A 384 -8.48 -4.56 32.74
CA PRO A 384 -8.63 -3.13 32.94
C PRO A 384 -7.95 -2.33 31.82
N PHE A 385 -8.60 -1.27 31.34
CA PHE A 385 -7.97 -0.32 30.42
C PHE A 385 -6.90 0.47 31.20
N PRO A 386 -5.75 0.83 30.58
CA PRO A 386 -4.65 1.48 31.29
C PRO A 386 -4.98 2.85 31.89
N GLU A 387 -5.97 3.56 31.31
CA GLU A 387 -6.40 4.89 31.73
C GLU A 387 -7.83 4.82 32.30
N ASP A 388 -8.11 5.55 33.38
CA ASP A 388 -9.45 5.63 33.95
C ASP A 388 -10.29 6.81 33.44
N THR A 389 -9.66 7.69 32.62
CA THR A 389 -10.28 8.86 32.04
C THR A 389 -9.90 8.97 30.55
N LEU A 390 -10.90 9.08 29.68
CA LEU A 390 -10.74 9.25 28.25
C LEU A 390 -11.29 10.60 27.82
N SER A 391 -10.45 11.39 27.12
CA SER A 391 -10.88 12.63 26.45
C SER A 391 -11.48 12.33 25.08
N TYR A 392 -11.95 13.37 24.37
CA TYR A 392 -12.44 13.28 22.99
C TYR A 392 -11.46 12.62 22.02
N LEU A 393 -10.17 12.60 22.35
CA LEU A 393 -9.11 11.95 21.54
C LEU A 393 -9.25 10.44 21.47
N ALA A 394 -9.93 9.81 22.41
CA ALA A 394 -10.25 8.39 22.36
C ALA A 394 -11.33 8.05 21.30
N ASN A 395 -11.94 9.07 20.70
CA ASN A 395 -12.90 8.97 19.61
C ASN A 395 -14.09 8.04 19.92
N VAL A 396 -14.61 8.11 21.17
CA VAL A 396 -15.77 7.33 21.62
C VAL A 396 -17.06 7.92 21.03
N PHE A 397 -17.46 7.40 19.86
CA PHE A 397 -18.52 7.99 19.04
C PHE A 397 -19.92 7.48 19.35
N ASN A 398 -20.06 6.27 19.86
CA ASN A 398 -21.35 5.63 20.11
C ASN A 398 -21.38 4.84 21.42
N HIS A 399 -22.60 4.45 21.82
CA HIS A 399 -22.81 3.73 23.08
C HIS A 399 -22.07 2.38 23.15
N LYS A 400 -21.87 1.67 22.03
CA LYS A 400 -21.14 0.40 22.02
C LYS A 400 -19.66 0.58 22.38
N ALA A 401 -19.04 1.65 21.86
CA ALA A 401 -17.68 2.01 22.23
C ALA A 401 -17.61 2.47 23.71
N HIS A 402 -18.59 3.28 24.15
CA HIS A 402 -18.70 3.71 25.55
C HIS A 402 -18.80 2.49 26.49
N ASP A 403 -19.73 1.57 26.22
CA ASP A 403 -19.96 0.36 27.02
C ASP A 403 -18.71 -0.54 27.07
N PHE A 404 -17.94 -0.59 25.96
CA PHE A 404 -16.68 -1.31 25.94
C PHE A 404 -15.70 -0.74 26.97
N TYR A 405 -15.42 0.55 26.92
CA TYR A 405 -14.48 1.19 27.85
C TYR A 405 -14.97 1.14 29.30
N ALA A 406 -16.27 1.38 29.55
CA ALA A 406 -16.85 1.27 30.88
C ALA A 406 -16.71 -0.14 31.48
N ARG A 407 -16.90 -1.18 30.66
CA ARG A 407 -16.68 -2.58 31.07
C ARG A 407 -15.24 -2.86 31.43
N HIS A 408 -14.30 -2.17 30.81
CA HIS A 408 -12.86 -2.26 31.08
C HIS A 408 -12.38 -1.29 32.17
N GLY A 409 -13.29 -0.71 32.95
CA GLY A 409 -12.99 0.05 34.19
C GLY A 409 -12.73 1.55 33.96
N VAL A 410 -12.98 2.10 32.76
CA VAL A 410 -12.87 3.54 32.53
C VAL A 410 -14.04 4.26 33.19
N LYS A 411 -13.74 5.28 34.00
CA LYS A 411 -14.72 6.00 34.83
C LYS A 411 -15.27 7.25 34.19
N VAL A 412 -14.41 7.98 33.46
CA VAL A 412 -14.77 9.21 32.75
C VAL A 412 -14.51 9.03 31.26
N ILE A 413 -15.55 9.16 30.47
CA ILE A 413 -15.50 8.91 29.02
C ILE A 413 -16.13 10.10 28.30
N ASP A 414 -15.27 10.94 27.72
CA ASP A 414 -15.73 12.03 26.86
C ASP A 414 -16.25 11.50 25.52
N ALA A 415 -17.30 12.13 25.01
CA ALA A 415 -17.79 11.88 23.66
C ALA A 415 -16.77 12.33 22.61
N ALA A 416 -16.74 11.62 21.47
CA ALA A 416 -15.89 12.00 20.34
C ALA A 416 -16.16 13.44 19.86
N TYR A 417 -15.11 14.15 19.44
CA TYR A 417 -15.22 15.49 18.89
C TYR A 417 -16.29 15.60 17.77
N GLU A 418 -16.40 14.57 16.95
CA GLU A 418 -17.32 14.51 15.81
C GLU A 418 -18.78 14.20 16.21
N SER A 419 -19.05 13.91 17.48
CA SER A 419 -20.38 13.60 17.99
C SER A 419 -20.98 14.72 18.85
N LYS A 420 -20.24 15.82 19.06
CA LYS A 420 -20.68 16.98 19.85
C LYS A 420 -20.32 18.29 19.17
N GLU A 421 -21.02 19.35 19.54
CA GLU A 421 -20.65 20.71 19.16
C GLU A 421 -19.48 21.18 20.03
N GLU A 422 -18.45 21.73 19.39
CA GLU A 422 -17.28 22.29 20.07
C GLU A 422 -16.95 23.65 19.46
N GLU A 423 -17.13 24.73 20.21
CA GLU A 423 -16.87 26.10 19.75
C GLU A 423 -15.43 26.55 20.06
N GLY A 424 -14.75 25.87 20.95
CA GLY A 424 -13.40 26.17 21.41
C GLY A 424 -12.30 25.82 20.41
N GLU A 425 -11.08 26.25 20.73
CA GLU A 425 -9.87 25.75 20.07
C GLU A 425 -9.47 24.42 20.66
N VAL A 426 -9.33 23.41 19.78
CA VAL A 426 -8.92 22.06 20.16
C VAL A 426 -7.81 21.56 19.25
N SER A 427 -7.13 20.51 19.68
CA SER A 427 -6.21 19.77 18.80
C SER A 427 -7.02 19.02 17.75
N LEU A 428 -7.05 19.57 16.53
CA LEU A 428 -7.70 18.95 15.38
C LEU A 428 -6.89 17.84 14.75
N MET A 429 -5.59 17.78 15.03
CA MET A 429 -4.69 16.71 14.58
C MET A 429 -3.53 16.58 15.55
N ILE A 430 -3.14 15.35 15.86
CA ILE A 430 -1.91 15.03 16.59
C ILE A 430 -1.01 14.18 15.68
N THR A 431 0.29 14.52 15.64
CA THR A 431 1.23 13.90 14.73
C THR A 431 2.64 13.79 15.31
N LYS A 432 3.38 12.73 14.94
CA LYS A 432 4.83 12.62 15.17
C LYS A 432 5.66 13.44 14.18
N HIS A 433 5.10 13.73 12.98
CA HIS A 433 5.71 14.71 12.10
C HIS A 433 5.70 16.09 12.79
N CYS A 434 6.84 16.77 12.76
CA CYS A 434 6.98 18.08 13.39
C CYS A 434 7.56 19.06 12.39
N VAL A 435 6.74 20.00 11.92
CA VAL A 435 7.15 21.04 10.95
C VAL A 435 8.39 21.79 11.45
N ARG A 436 8.45 22.13 12.74
CA ARG A 436 9.62 22.78 13.34
C ARG A 436 10.89 21.94 13.24
N PHE A 437 10.77 20.60 13.39
CA PHE A 437 11.91 19.70 13.24
C PHE A 437 12.36 19.62 11.78
N SER A 438 11.44 19.44 10.85
CA SER A 438 11.75 19.35 9.41
C SER A 438 12.27 20.67 8.82
N MET A 439 11.99 21.81 9.45
CA MET A 439 12.51 23.13 9.06
C MET A 439 13.81 23.51 9.81
N SER A 440 14.45 22.56 10.50
CA SER A 440 15.66 22.79 11.32
C SER A 440 15.49 23.85 12.42
N LEU A 441 14.28 24.08 12.89
CA LEU A 441 13.93 25.04 13.94
C LEU A 441 13.71 24.38 15.31
N CYS A 442 13.95 23.07 15.43
CA CYS A 442 13.75 22.34 16.68
C CYS A 442 14.81 22.71 17.72
N PRO A 443 14.44 23.12 18.96
CA PRO A 443 15.41 23.48 20.00
C PRO A 443 16.33 22.34 20.40
N LYS A 444 15.92 21.08 20.17
CA LYS A 444 16.75 19.90 20.44
C LYS A 444 17.83 19.68 19.37
N GLN A 445 17.56 20.07 18.11
CA GLN A 445 18.54 20.03 17.01
C GLN A 445 19.47 21.24 17.02
N ALA A 446 18.94 22.42 17.34
CA ALA A 446 19.67 23.70 17.30
C ALA A 446 20.69 23.87 18.46
N LYS A 447 20.87 22.86 19.30
CA LYS A 447 21.91 22.90 20.35
C LYS A 447 23.28 22.94 19.70
N GLY A 448 23.99 24.09 19.89
CA GLY A 448 25.36 24.29 19.38
C GLY A 448 25.43 24.96 17.99
N VAL A 449 24.30 25.27 17.34
CA VAL A 449 24.30 26.07 16.11
C VAL A 449 24.53 27.54 16.46
N ILE A 450 25.70 28.08 16.10
CA ILE A 450 26.06 29.49 16.26
C ILE A 450 25.42 30.28 15.11
N GLY A 451 24.66 31.36 15.39
CA GLY A 451 24.11 32.28 14.39
C GLY A 451 22.57 32.24 14.21
N VAL A 452 21.88 31.24 14.74
CA VAL A 452 20.42 31.17 14.66
C VAL A 452 19.71 31.60 15.96
N LYS A 453 20.48 31.94 16.97
CA LYS A 453 19.95 32.40 18.26
C LYS A 453 19.25 33.75 18.11
N GLY A 454 17.94 33.76 18.28
CA GLY A 454 17.18 34.93 18.69
C GLY A 454 16.39 35.67 17.63
N THR A 455 16.41 35.27 16.35
CA THR A 455 15.65 35.96 15.29
C THR A 455 14.31 35.32 14.91
N ILE A 456 14.19 34.02 15.01
CA ILE A 456 12.96 33.28 14.65
C ILE A 456 12.28 32.76 15.91
N LYS A 457 11.04 33.18 16.16
CA LYS A 457 10.20 32.62 17.21
C LYS A 457 9.40 31.43 16.67
N ALA A 458 10.01 30.26 16.73
CA ALA A 458 9.44 29.02 16.20
C ALA A 458 8.33 28.40 17.07
N GLU A 459 7.75 29.17 18.00
CA GLU A 459 6.63 28.77 18.84
C GLU A 459 5.81 29.97 19.29
N PRO A 460 4.48 29.97 19.05
CA PRO A 460 3.79 29.05 18.14
C PRO A 460 4.12 29.35 16.68
N LEU A 461 4.08 28.30 15.84
CA LEU A 461 3.99 28.50 14.39
C LEU A 461 2.52 28.53 13.97
N GLN A 462 2.23 29.24 12.89
CA GLN A 462 0.89 29.33 12.32
C GLN A 462 0.88 28.85 10.89
N LEU A 463 -0.16 28.10 10.51
CA LEU A 463 -0.43 27.69 9.13
C LEU A 463 -1.61 28.48 8.61
N ILE A 464 -1.42 29.14 7.46
CA ILE A 464 -2.46 29.93 6.80
C ILE A 464 -2.74 29.32 5.43
N ASN A 465 -4.03 29.07 5.14
CA ASN A 465 -4.50 28.72 3.81
C ASN A 465 -5.78 29.52 3.53
N GLY A 466 -5.68 30.58 2.73
CA GLY A 466 -6.75 31.53 2.50
C GLY A 466 -7.24 32.16 3.82
N LYS A 467 -8.50 31.88 4.20
CA LYS A 467 -9.08 32.37 5.46
C LYS A 467 -8.86 31.41 6.66
N GLU A 468 -8.33 30.25 6.41
CA GLU A 468 -8.09 29.25 7.45
C GLU A 468 -6.79 29.54 8.17
N LYS A 469 -6.86 29.55 9.50
CA LYS A 469 -5.72 29.73 10.38
C LYS A 469 -5.66 28.58 11.38
N LEU A 470 -4.54 27.87 11.40
CA LEU A 470 -4.27 26.79 12.33
C LEU A 470 -3.01 27.14 13.12
N THR A 471 -2.99 26.79 14.40
CA THR A 471 -1.83 27.04 15.27
C THR A 471 -1.11 25.72 15.54
N LEU A 472 0.22 25.69 15.35
CA LEU A 472 1.03 24.54 15.71
C LEU A 472 1.53 24.68 17.14
N ARG A 473 1.13 23.74 17.99
CA ARG A 473 1.63 23.58 19.36
C ARG A 473 2.52 22.36 19.43
N PHE A 474 3.64 22.47 20.14
CA PHE A 474 4.65 21.42 20.20
C PHE A 474 4.76 20.85 21.61
N ASP A 475 4.42 19.58 21.77
CA ASP A 475 4.74 18.83 22.96
C ASP A 475 6.10 18.11 22.76
N CYS A 476 7.15 18.73 23.28
CA CYS A 476 8.52 18.26 23.06
C CYS A 476 8.91 17.05 23.91
N LYS A 477 8.15 16.70 24.96
CA LYS A 477 8.42 15.52 25.79
C LYS A 477 8.14 14.22 25.01
N PRO A 478 6.93 13.97 24.51
CA PRO A 478 6.65 12.85 23.63
C PRO A 478 7.10 13.10 22.18
N CYS A 479 7.61 14.28 21.82
CA CYS A 479 7.89 14.72 20.44
C CYS A 479 6.64 14.65 19.55
N GLU A 480 5.60 15.36 19.92
CA GLU A 480 4.35 15.49 19.21
C GLU A 480 4.06 16.93 18.78
N MET A 481 3.44 17.07 17.64
CA MET A 481 2.92 18.34 17.15
C MET A 481 1.39 18.27 17.10
N HIS A 482 0.74 19.27 17.67
CA HIS A 482 -0.70 19.45 17.64
C HIS A 482 -1.04 20.55 16.64
N VAL A 483 -1.91 20.25 15.69
CA VAL A 483 -2.52 21.24 14.80
C VAL A 483 -3.82 21.69 15.47
N VAL A 484 -3.81 22.91 16.01
CA VAL A 484 -4.90 23.47 16.82
C VAL A 484 -5.75 24.40 15.96
N GLY A 485 -7.06 24.28 16.07
CA GLY A 485 -8.01 25.10 15.34
C GLY A 485 -9.42 25.02 15.91
N LYS A 486 -10.36 25.63 15.20
CA LYS A 486 -11.79 25.67 15.56
C LYS A 486 -12.65 25.01 14.50
N MET A 487 -13.81 24.53 14.91
CA MET A 487 -14.88 24.14 13.99
C MET A 487 -15.43 25.36 13.26
N LYS A 488 -15.62 25.25 11.94
CA LYS A 488 -16.22 26.33 11.13
C LYS A 488 -17.66 26.57 11.54
N LYS A 489 -18.08 27.85 11.56
CA LYS A 489 -19.45 28.22 11.86
C LYS A 489 -20.48 27.57 10.93
N SER A 490 -20.14 27.35 9.67
CA SER A 490 -21.01 26.63 8.71
C SER A 490 -21.28 25.18 9.13
N VAL A 491 -20.25 24.49 9.62
CA VAL A 491 -20.36 23.11 10.10
C VAL A 491 -21.16 23.06 11.41
N LEU A 492 -20.88 23.96 12.35
CA LEU A 492 -21.66 24.09 13.59
C LEU A 492 -23.15 24.33 13.30
N ASN A 493 -23.47 25.25 12.39
CA ASN A 493 -24.86 25.57 12.03
C ASN A 493 -25.56 24.40 11.32
N GLN A 494 -24.85 23.65 10.48
CA GLN A 494 -25.39 22.44 9.86
C GLN A 494 -25.69 21.39 10.93
N HIS A 495 -24.75 21.11 11.82
CA HIS A 495 -24.92 20.15 12.91
C HIS A 495 -26.10 20.50 13.83
N ARG A 496 -26.27 21.79 14.17
CA ARG A 496 -27.43 22.29 14.95
C ARG A 496 -28.75 22.02 14.25
N ARG A 497 -28.84 22.27 12.93
CA ARG A 497 -30.05 21.95 12.14
C ARG A 497 -30.36 20.47 12.13
N GLU A 498 -29.37 19.64 11.88
CA GLU A 498 -29.52 18.15 11.87
C GLU A 498 -29.96 17.61 13.23
N MET A 499 -29.46 18.18 14.33
CA MET A 499 -29.90 17.83 15.69
C MET A 499 -31.32 18.27 16.00
N GLN A 500 -31.77 19.45 15.50
CA GLN A 500 -33.13 19.92 15.66
C GLN A 500 -34.15 19.15 14.82
N GLU A 501 -33.74 18.66 13.65
CA GLU A 501 -34.56 17.86 12.74
C GLU A 501 -34.64 16.37 13.12
N ARG A 502 -33.74 15.87 13.99
CA ARG A 502 -33.82 14.49 14.48
C ARG A 502 -34.99 14.36 15.44
N PRO A 503 -36.00 13.51 15.16
CA PRO A 503 -37.05 13.23 16.12
C PRO A 503 -36.43 12.69 17.41
N LEU A 504 -36.87 13.19 18.56
CA LEU A 504 -36.48 12.71 19.88
C LEU A 504 -36.74 11.19 19.94
N GLN A 505 -35.71 10.39 19.75
CA GLN A 505 -35.81 8.94 19.95
C GLN A 505 -35.73 8.66 21.45
N PHE A 506 -36.89 8.51 22.07
CA PHE A 506 -36.96 7.94 23.41
C PHE A 506 -36.56 6.46 23.32
N TYR A 507 -35.35 6.13 23.67
CA TYR A 507 -34.94 4.74 23.86
C TYR A 507 -35.69 4.18 25.08
N ARG A 508 -36.76 3.42 24.83
CA ARG A 508 -37.28 2.51 25.87
C ARG A 508 -36.17 1.51 26.17
N THR A 509 -35.55 1.64 27.33
CA THR A 509 -34.73 0.57 27.92
C THR A 509 -35.64 -0.67 28.05
N ARG A 510 -35.41 -1.68 27.18
CA ARG A 510 -35.96 -2.99 27.47
C ARG A 510 -35.24 -3.52 28.73
N PRO A 511 -35.96 -3.95 29.76
CA PRO A 511 -35.32 -4.71 30.85
C PRO A 511 -34.67 -5.93 30.21
N ALA A 512 -33.44 -6.24 30.64
CA ALA A 512 -32.77 -7.45 30.25
C ALA A 512 -33.61 -8.68 30.66
N PRO A 513 -33.68 -9.75 29.85
CA PRO A 513 -34.31 -10.99 30.20
C PRO A 513 -33.59 -11.67 31.36
#